data_0131f201e87f1426df5bbed9dbd9c8dc
#
_entry.id   0131f201e87f1426df5bbed9dbd9c8dc
#
_cell.length_a   1.000
_cell.length_b   1.000
_cell.length_c   1.000
_cell.angle_alpha   90.00
_cell.angle_beta   90.00
_cell.angle_gamma   90.00
#
_symmetry.space_group_name_H-M   'P 1'
#
loop_
_entity.id
_entity.type
_entity.pdbx_description
1 polymer ?
#
loop_
_entity_poly.entity_id
_entity_poly.type
_entity_poly.pdbx_seq_one_letter_code
_entity_poly.pdbx_strand_id
1 'polypeptide(L)' 'MPVYNANVVVHIDESLSPQEISQMEQTVGEVGGVVCACVHEKTPHLMVVDYDPQTLSSSYLLQHLQGRGLHAELIGGI' A
#
# COMPACT_ATOMS: atom_id res chain seq x y z
N MET A 1 21.48 -9.78 -11.12
CA MET A 1 20.68 -8.64 -11.55
C MET A 1 20.00 -8.00 -10.37
N PRO A 2 20.34 -6.76 -10.06
CA PRO A 2 19.68 -6.13 -8.93
C PRO A 2 18.22 -5.87 -9.26
N VAL A 3 17.37 -6.14 -8.30
CA VAL A 3 15.96 -5.84 -8.38
C VAL A 3 15.74 -4.53 -7.65
N TYR A 4 15.23 -3.54 -8.34
CA TYR A 4 14.89 -2.28 -7.73
C TYR A 4 13.47 -2.36 -7.24
N ASN A 5 13.32 -2.26 -5.92
CA ASN A 5 12.01 -2.06 -5.33
C ASN A 5 11.92 -0.62 -4.88
N ALA A 6 10.81 0.01 -5.19
CA ALA A 6 10.47 1.29 -4.62
C ALA A 6 9.60 1.05 -3.40
N ASN A 7 9.64 1.97 -2.45
CA ASN A 7 8.66 1.94 -1.38
C ASN A 7 7.87 3.21 -1.34
N VAL A 8 6.63 3.08 -0.86
CA VAL A 8 5.77 4.22 -0.66
C VAL A 8 5.03 4.02 0.66
N VAL A 9 4.80 5.11 1.37
CA VAL A 9 3.98 5.09 2.57
C VAL A 9 2.64 5.70 2.23
N VAL A 10 1.58 4.96 2.50
CA VAL A 10 0.21 5.38 2.21
C VAL A 10 -0.48 5.67 3.54
N HIS A 11 -1.05 6.86 3.66
CA HIS A 11 -1.88 7.23 4.81
C HIS A 11 -3.34 6.92 4.49
N ILE A 12 -4.01 6.24 5.40
CA ILE A 12 -5.42 5.86 5.27
C ILE A 12 -6.18 6.51 6.41
N ASP A 13 -7.16 7.34 6.07
CA ASP A 13 -7.91 8.11 7.06
C ASP A 13 -8.84 7.25 7.92
N GLU A 14 -9.37 6.17 7.34
CA GLU A 14 -10.32 5.31 8.04
C GLU A 14 -9.67 4.58 9.21
N SER A 15 -10.43 4.41 10.27
CA SER A 15 -10.03 3.57 11.39
C SER A 15 -10.49 2.14 11.11
N LEU A 16 -9.56 1.33 10.65
CA LEU A 16 -9.85 -0.05 10.26
C LEU A 16 -9.62 -1.00 11.42
N SER A 17 -10.46 -2.03 11.52
CA SER A 17 -10.25 -3.10 12.48
C SER A 17 -9.03 -3.93 12.06
N PRO A 18 -8.44 -4.72 12.98
CA PRO A 18 -7.31 -5.60 12.60
C PRO A 18 -7.65 -6.54 11.45
N GLN A 19 -8.88 -7.02 11.39
CA GLN A 19 -9.33 -7.89 10.31
C GLN A 19 -9.39 -7.14 8.97
N GLU A 20 -9.89 -5.92 8.98
CA GLU A 20 -9.94 -5.08 7.79
C GLU A 20 -8.54 -4.72 7.30
N ILE A 21 -7.63 -4.44 8.22
CA ILE A 21 -6.22 -4.17 7.90
C ILE A 21 -5.61 -5.39 7.21
N SER A 22 -5.82 -6.56 7.77
CA SER A 22 -5.30 -7.80 7.21
C SER A 22 -5.83 -8.05 5.79
N GLN A 23 -7.12 -7.81 5.58
CA GLN A 23 -7.73 -7.95 4.27
C GLN A 23 -7.16 -6.93 3.28
N MET A 24 -6.92 -5.70 3.72
CA MET A 24 -6.34 -4.66 2.89
C MET A 24 -4.91 -5.03 2.48
N GLU A 25 -4.09 -5.49 3.41
CA GLU A 25 -2.74 -5.93 3.12
C GLU A 25 -2.74 -7.04 2.07
N GLN A 26 -3.64 -7.99 2.22
CA GLN A 26 -3.76 -9.11 1.29
C GLN A 26 -4.20 -8.62 -0.09
N THR A 27 -5.19 -7.76 -0.15
CA THR A 27 -5.71 -7.24 -1.41
C THR A 27 -4.66 -6.43 -2.15
N VAL A 28 -3.94 -5.57 -1.46
CA VAL A 28 -2.86 -4.77 -2.06
C VAL A 28 -1.72 -5.68 -2.50
N GLY A 29 -1.40 -6.69 -1.69
CA GLY A 29 -0.35 -7.64 -2.02
C GLY A 29 -0.63 -8.46 -3.29
N GLU A 30 -1.89 -8.56 -3.70
CA GLU A 30 -2.28 -9.27 -4.91
C GLU A 30 -2.17 -8.41 -6.17
N VAL A 31 -1.94 -7.13 -6.03
CA VAL A 31 -1.76 -6.24 -7.19
C VAL A 31 -0.46 -6.58 -7.89
N GLY A 32 -0.50 -6.75 -9.20
CA GLY A 32 0.70 -7.06 -9.97
C GLY A 32 1.76 -5.98 -9.83
N GLY A 33 2.96 -6.37 -9.44
CA GLY A 33 4.07 -5.47 -9.19
C GLY A 33 4.30 -5.17 -7.72
N VAL A 34 3.36 -5.52 -6.83
CA VAL A 34 3.57 -5.35 -5.39
C VAL A 34 4.39 -6.52 -4.86
N VAL A 35 5.46 -6.20 -4.16
CA VAL A 35 6.31 -7.19 -3.50
C VAL A 35 5.76 -7.51 -2.11
N CYS A 36 5.38 -6.46 -1.37
CA CYS A 36 4.88 -6.63 -0.01
C CYS A 36 4.12 -5.38 0.41
N ALA A 37 3.09 -5.57 1.21
CA ALA A 37 2.32 -4.46 1.78
C ALA A 37 2.11 -4.75 3.26
N CYS A 38 2.52 -3.83 4.12
CA CYS A 38 2.51 -4.04 5.57
C CYS A 38 1.99 -2.82 6.30
N VAL A 39 1.15 -3.07 7.29
CA VAL A 39 0.72 -2.05 8.25
C VAL A 39 1.31 -2.41 9.60
N HIS A 40 2.02 -1.47 10.22
CA HIS A 40 2.61 -1.68 11.52
C HIS A 40 1.56 -1.46 12.61
N GLU A 41 1.57 -2.30 13.64
CA GLU A 41 0.58 -2.22 14.73
C GLU A 41 0.53 -0.85 15.40
N LYS A 42 1.68 -0.20 15.55
CA LYS A 42 1.78 1.09 16.23
C LYS A 42 1.35 2.25 15.36
N THR A 43 1.23 2.04 14.06
CA THR A 43 0.83 3.07 13.10
C THR A 43 -0.24 2.51 12.16
N PRO A 44 -1.45 2.24 12.68
CA PRO A 44 -2.48 1.53 11.90
C PRO A 44 -3.01 2.30 10.70
N HIS A 45 -2.74 3.60 10.62
CA HIS A 45 -3.13 4.43 9.47
C HIS A 45 -2.06 4.51 8.39
N LEU A 46 -0.89 3.90 8.62
CA LEU A 46 0.22 3.94 7.67
C LEU A 46 0.49 2.55 7.12
N MET A 47 0.48 2.45 5.80
CA MET A 47 0.82 1.21 5.11
C MET A 47 2.06 1.44 4.27
N VAL A 48 3.07 0.59 4.46
CA VAL A 48 4.28 0.62 3.64
C VAL A 48 4.14 -0.41 2.55
N VAL A 49 4.32 0.01 1.31
CA VAL A 49 4.22 -0.88 0.15
C VAL A 49 5.56 -0.89 -0.58
N ASP A 50 6.12 -2.08 -0.72
CA ASP A 50 7.27 -2.32 -1.59
C ASP A 50 6.75 -2.82 -2.92
N TYR A 51 7.18 -2.22 -4.01
CA TYR A 51 6.68 -2.56 -5.33
C TYR A 51 7.77 -2.40 -6.39
N ASP A 52 7.55 -3.03 -7.53
CA ASP A 52 8.41 -2.89 -8.70
C ASP A 52 7.95 -1.69 -9.52
N PRO A 53 8.73 -0.59 -9.56
CA PRO A 53 8.30 0.62 -10.24
C PRO A 53 8.24 0.47 -11.76
N GLN A 54 8.81 -0.58 -12.32
CA GLN A 54 8.72 -0.86 -13.75
C GLN A 54 7.40 -1.51 -14.12
N THR A 55 6.77 -2.18 -13.16
CA THR A 55 5.51 -2.90 -13.38
C THR A 55 4.31 -2.08 -12.91
N LEU A 56 4.49 -1.32 -11.86
CA LEU A 56 3.40 -0.65 -11.16
C LEU A 56 3.81 0.77 -10.78
N SER A 57 2.92 1.74 -10.96
CA SER A 57 3.16 3.10 -10.49
C SER A 57 2.49 3.31 -9.14
N SER A 58 3.05 4.23 -8.34
CA SER A 58 2.44 4.61 -7.07
C SER A 58 1.06 5.24 -7.26
N SER A 59 0.88 5.96 -8.37
CA SER A 59 -0.43 6.54 -8.71
C SER A 59 -1.48 5.48 -8.94
N TYR A 60 -1.14 4.42 -9.63
CA TYR A 60 -2.05 3.30 -9.86
C TYR A 60 -2.43 2.63 -8.54
N LEU A 61 -1.44 2.43 -7.69
CA LEU A 61 -1.66 1.84 -6.37
C LEU A 61 -2.62 2.68 -5.54
N LEU A 62 -2.42 4.00 -5.54
CA LEU A 62 -3.30 4.92 -4.83
C LEU A 62 -4.73 4.85 -5.38
N GLN A 63 -4.88 4.86 -6.69
CA GLN A 63 -6.19 4.74 -7.33
C GLN A 63 -6.89 3.43 -6.97
N HIS A 64 -6.13 2.36 -6.86
CA HIS A 64 -6.67 1.05 -6.47
C HIS A 64 -7.27 1.12 -5.07
N LEU A 65 -6.58 1.76 -4.14
CA LEU A 65 -7.08 1.93 -2.77
C LEU A 65 -8.30 2.85 -2.73
N GLN A 66 -8.25 3.96 -3.45
CA GLN A 66 -9.36 4.91 -3.52
C GLN A 66 -10.60 4.27 -4.15
N GLY A 67 -10.39 3.41 -5.14
CA GLY A 67 -11.49 2.68 -5.79
C GLY A 67 -12.20 1.71 -4.84
N ARG A 68 -11.59 1.38 -3.72
CA ARG A 68 -12.22 0.54 -2.69
C ARG A 68 -12.94 1.37 -1.62
N GLY A 69 -13.04 2.67 -1.81
CA GLY A 69 -13.74 3.56 -0.89
C GLY A 69 -12.88 4.08 0.26
N LEU A 70 -11.58 3.88 0.20
CA LEU A 70 -10.66 4.35 1.24
C LEU A 70 -10.18 5.74 0.91
N HIS A 71 -10.08 6.58 1.94
CA HIS A 71 -9.47 7.90 1.82
C HIS A 71 -7.97 7.74 2.05
N ALA A 72 -7.25 7.51 0.97
CA ALA A 72 -5.82 7.21 1.01
C ALA A 72 -5.03 8.31 0.31
N GLU A 73 -3.84 8.59 0.81
CA GLU A 73 -2.93 9.52 0.17
C GLU A 73 -1.48 9.08 0.39
N LEU A 74 -0.63 9.45 -0.55
CA LEU A 74 0.80 9.15 -0.45
C LEU A 74 1.46 10.23 0.40
N ILE A 75 2.13 9.82 1.47
CA ILE A 75 2.77 10.76 2.38
C ILE A 75 4.28 10.61 2.42
N GLY A 76 4.80 9.66 1.69
CA GLY A 76 6.24 9.47 1.63
C GLY A 76 6.54 8.35 0.68
N GLY A 77 7.81 8.20 0.39
CA GLY A 77 8.25 7.17 -0.50
C GLY A 77 9.51 7.58 -1.25
N ILE A 78 10.02 6.66 -1.99
CA ILE A 78 11.26 6.86 -2.72
C ILE A 78 11.08 6.40 -4.15
#